data_3d8870c07b51f4687eee8a69ceb9850b
#
_entry.id   3d8870c07b51f4687eee8a69ceb9850b
#
_cell.length_a   1.000
_cell.length_b   1.000
_cell.length_c   1.000
_cell.angle_alpha   90.00
_cell.angle_beta   90.00
_cell.angle_gamma   90.00
#
_symmetry.space_group_name_H-M   'P 1'
#
loop_
_entity.id
_entity.type
_entity.pdbx_description
1 polymer ?
#
loop_
_entity_poly.entity_id
_entity_poly.type
_entity_poly.pdbx_seq_one_letter_code
_entity_poly.pdbx_strand_id
1 'polypeptide(L)'
;RMTEVWNVKTALLLSGLIWAVWHFPLMIVGLYQAGTPVWYQLPLFTIEILAVAAILGTIRLQSKSVWPAIFLHAAHNYFDQIILSPLTEDGISHYFVGETGIITAAFACLTAILLIKRTAARDVLNAKLPAV
;
A
#
# COMPACT_ATOMS: atom_id res chain seq x y z
N ARG A 1 19.54 6.80 5.13
CA ARG A 1 18.15 6.67 4.62
C ARG A 1 18.17 5.90 3.30
N MET A 2 17.13 5.08 3.01
CA MET A 2 17.12 4.26 1.77
C MET A 2 17.22 5.10 0.50
N THR A 3 16.61 6.28 0.47
CA THR A 3 16.65 7.21 -0.67
C THR A 3 17.99 7.96 -0.86
N GLU A 4 18.92 7.81 0.05
CA GLU A 4 20.28 8.34 -0.09
C GLU A 4 21.22 7.34 -0.79
N VAL A 5 20.85 6.05 -0.73
CA VAL A 5 21.62 4.94 -1.32
C VAL A 5 21.00 4.50 -2.64
N TRP A 6 19.67 4.49 -2.74
CA TRP A 6 18.92 4.04 -3.90
C TRP A 6 18.00 5.14 -4.43
N ASN A 7 17.65 5.05 -5.72
CA ASN A 7 16.61 5.92 -6.26
C ASN A 7 15.25 5.68 -5.56
N VAL A 8 14.38 6.68 -5.61
CA VAL A 8 13.08 6.64 -4.90
C VAL A 8 12.24 5.41 -5.25
N LYS A 9 12.20 5.02 -6.54
CA LYS A 9 11.40 3.86 -6.98
C LYS A 9 11.91 2.56 -6.34
N THR A 10 13.22 2.34 -6.36
CA THR A 10 13.84 1.18 -5.73
C THR A 10 13.64 1.18 -4.22
N ALA A 11 13.78 2.33 -3.56
CA ALA A 11 13.56 2.44 -2.13
C ALA A 11 12.10 2.10 -1.74
N LEU A 12 11.11 2.58 -2.48
CA LEU A 12 9.69 2.26 -2.24
C LEU A 12 9.40 0.78 -2.49
N LEU A 13 9.92 0.21 -3.58
CA LEU A 13 9.75 -1.20 -3.90
C LEU A 13 10.34 -2.10 -2.82
N LEU A 14 11.60 -1.86 -2.42
CA LEU A 14 12.25 -2.65 -1.38
C LEU A 14 11.56 -2.51 -0.03
N SER A 15 11.14 -1.29 0.33
CA SER A 15 10.39 -1.06 1.57
C SER A 15 9.08 -1.84 1.59
N GLY A 16 8.33 -1.83 0.49
CA GLY A 16 7.09 -2.59 0.36
C GLY A 16 7.31 -4.10 0.38
N LEU A 17 8.35 -4.62 -0.29
CA LEU A 17 8.69 -6.04 -0.26
C LEU A 17 9.07 -6.51 1.15
N ILE A 18 9.93 -5.76 1.84
CA ILE A 18 10.30 -6.07 3.24
C ILE A 18 9.06 -6.08 4.12
N TRP A 19 8.17 -5.11 3.94
CA TRP A 19 6.93 -5.02 4.68
C TRP A 19 6.00 -6.22 4.39
N ALA A 20 5.81 -6.62 3.15
CA ALA A 20 5.01 -7.79 2.79
C ALA A 20 5.59 -9.07 3.41
N VAL A 21 6.89 -9.32 3.24
CA VAL A 21 7.58 -10.51 3.76
C VAL A 21 7.50 -10.57 5.29
N TRP A 22 7.50 -9.44 5.97
CA TRP A 22 7.33 -9.37 7.43
C TRP A 22 6.00 -9.99 7.90
N HIS A 23 4.93 -9.90 7.11
CA HIS A 23 3.62 -10.46 7.45
C HIS A 23 3.47 -11.95 7.09
N PHE A 24 4.28 -12.48 6.18
CA PHE A 24 4.15 -13.85 5.69
C PHE A 24 4.12 -14.93 6.78
N PRO A 25 4.95 -14.89 7.83
CA PRO A 25 4.88 -15.90 8.88
C PRO A 25 3.51 -15.98 9.55
N LEU A 26 2.89 -14.83 9.84
CA LEU A 26 1.57 -14.77 10.47
C LEU A 26 0.45 -15.24 9.53
N MET A 27 0.57 -14.96 8.24
CA MET A 27 -0.38 -15.41 7.21
C MET A 27 -0.28 -16.92 7.01
N ILE A 28 0.93 -17.47 6.95
CA ILE A 28 1.17 -18.92 6.75
C ILE A 28 0.60 -19.74 7.90
N VAL A 29 0.71 -19.24 9.14
CA VAL A 29 0.15 -19.95 10.31
C VAL A 29 -1.31 -19.61 10.59
N GLY A 30 -1.96 -18.82 9.73
CA GLY A 30 -3.38 -18.48 9.84
C GLY A 30 -3.74 -17.50 10.96
N LEU A 31 -2.77 -16.72 11.45
CA LEU A 31 -3.00 -15.69 12.48
C LEU A 31 -3.30 -14.30 11.91
N TYR A 32 -3.19 -14.15 10.58
CA TYR A 32 -3.45 -12.89 9.88
C TYR A 32 -4.10 -13.17 8.52
N GLN A 33 -5.24 -12.52 8.23
CA GLN A 33 -5.99 -12.63 6.96
C GLN A 33 -6.41 -14.08 6.59
N ALA A 34 -6.86 -14.86 7.54
CA ALA A 34 -7.10 -16.30 7.42
C ALA A 34 -8.38 -16.70 6.62
N GLY A 35 -8.84 -15.91 5.67
CA GLY A 35 -10.09 -16.16 4.93
C GLY A 35 -9.94 -16.95 3.63
N THR A 36 -8.72 -17.10 3.08
CA THR A 36 -8.44 -17.75 1.79
C THR A 36 -7.18 -18.60 1.85
N PRO A 37 -6.92 -19.48 0.85
CA PRO A 37 -5.69 -20.28 0.83
C PRO A 37 -4.42 -19.42 0.72
N VAL A 38 -3.34 -19.85 1.37
CA VAL A 38 -2.05 -19.15 1.44
C VAL A 38 -1.48 -18.80 0.05
N TRP A 39 -1.64 -19.70 -0.94
CA TRP A 39 -1.17 -19.45 -2.31
C TRP A 39 -1.90 -18.30 -3.01
N TYR A 40 -3.11 -17.97 -2.57
CA TYR A 40 -3.89 -16.82 -3.04
C TYR A 40 -3.53 -15.55 -2.24
N GLN A 41 -3.45 -15.67 -0.91
CA GLN A 41 -3.19 -14.55 0.00
C GLN A 41 -1.85 -13.87 -0.26
N LEU A 42 -0.75 -14.65 -0.29
CA LEU A 42 0.59 -14.07 -0.32
C LEU A 42 0.85 -13.18 -1.56
N PRO A 43 0.50 -13.59 -2.80
CA PRO A 43 0.71 -12.73 -3.96
C PRO A 43 -0.19 -11.50 -3.95
N LEU A 44 -1.48 -11.61 -3.58
CA LEU A 44 -2.37 -10.46 -3.56
C LEU A 44 -2.01 -9.48 -2.46
N PHE A 45 -1.73 -9.96 -1.27
CA PHE A 45 -1.21 -9.14 -0.18
C PHE A 45 0.08 -8.41 -0.58
N THR A 46 1.00 -9.11 -1.26
CA THR A 46 2.24 -8.48 -1.74
C THR A 46 1.95 -7.34 -2.71
N ILE A 47 1.05 -7.56 -3.67
CA ILE A 47 0.64 -6.52 -4.63
C ILE A 47 0.03 -5.33 -3.91
N GLU A 48 -0.88 -5.57 -2.98
CA GLU A 48 -1.53 -4.52 -2.20
C GLU A 48 -0.55 -3.73 -1.36
N ILE A 49 0.32 -4.41 -0.59
CA ILE A 49 1.34 -3.74 0.23
C ILE A 49 2.32 -2.93 -0.61
N LEU A 50 2.70 -3.39 -1.79
CA LEU A 50 3.53 -2.60 -2.72
C LEU A 50 2.82 -1.32 -3.17
N ALA A 51 1.53 -1.41 -3.48
CA ALA A 51 0.73 -0.24 -3.86
C ALA A 51 0.57 0.73 -2.68
N VAL A 52 0.25 0.23 -1.47
CA VAL A 52 0.13 1.04 -0.26
C VAL A 52 1.48 1.68 0.10
N ALA A 53 2.59 0.95 0.03
CA ALA A 53 3.93 1.49 0.25
C ALA A 53 4.26 2.63 -0.73
N ALA A 54 3.87 2.49 -2.00
CA ALA A 54 4.03 3.54 -3.00
C ALA A 54 3.18 4.78 -2.68
N ILE A 55 1.93 4.61 -2.23
CA ILE A 55 1.04 5.70 -1.80
C ILE A 55 1.65 6.43 -0.59
N LEU A 56 1.94 5.70 0.49
CA LEU A 56 2.46 6.27 1.73
C LEU A 56 3.81 6.95 1.50
N GLY A 57 4.70 6.31 0.73
CA GLY A 57 6.01 6.87 0.40
C GLY A 57 5.90 8.14 -0.45
N THR A 58 4.99 8.18 -1.41
CA THR A 58 4.75 9.39 -2.23
C THR A 58 4.24 10.54 -1.36
N ILE A 59 3.26 10.29 -0.49
CA ILE A 59 2.72 11.28 0.46
C ILE A 59 3.84 11.77 1.40
N ARG A 60 4.65 10.86 1.93
CA ARG A 60 5.80 11.18 2.79
C ARG A 60 6.79 12.09 2.10
N LEU A 61 7.12 11.82 0.84
CA LEU A 61 8.06 12.62 0.07
C LEU A 61 7.51 14.01 -0.26
N GLN A 62 6.24 14.10 -0.66
CA GLN A 62 5.58 15.36 -0.98
C GLN A 62 5.40 16.27 0.24
N SER A 63 4.95 15.72 1.35
CA SER A 63 4.69 16.48 2.58
C SER A 63 5.96 16.82 3.35
N LYS A 64 7.09 16.18 3.02
CA LYS A 64 8.34 16.25 3.79
C LYS A 64 8.17 15.88 5.27
N SER A 65 7.05 15.24 5.62
CA SER A 65 6.65 14.82 6.96
C SER A 65 6.22 13.37 6.97
N VAL A 66 6.53 12.63 8.02
CA VAL A 66 6.08 11.24 8.21
C VAL A 66 4.62 11.17 8.66
N TRP A 67 4.12 12.21 9.33
CA TRP A 67 2.82 12.20 9.99
C TRP A 67 1.63 11.91 9.06
N PRO A 68 1.50 12.50 7.86
CA PRO A 68 0.40 12.17 6.96
C PRO A 68 0.39 10.70 6.55
N ALA A 69 1.56 10.08 6.35
CA ALA A 69 1.67 8.66 6.04
C ALA A 69 1.26 7.78 7.24
N ILE A 70 1.68 8.15 8.47
CA ILE A 70 1.28 7.45 9.70
C ILE A 70 -0.23 7.50 9.88
N PHE A 71 -0.84 8.67 9.78
CA PHE A 71 -2.30 8.82 9.94
C PHE A 71 -3.07 8.05 8.87
N LEU A 72 -2.64 8.10 7.61
CA LEU A 72 -3.29 7.35 6.54
C LEU A 72 -3.17 5.83 6.77
N HIS A 73 -1.99 5.34 7.16
CA HIS A 73 -1.81 3.92 7.47
C HIS A 73 -2.65 3.48 8.67
N ALA A 74 -2.64 4.25 9.74
CA ALA A 74 -3.45 3.95 10.93
C ALA A 74 -4.96 3.96 10.60
N ALA A 75 -5.42 4.93 9.81
CA ALA A 75 -6.80 4.98 9.36
C ALA A 75 -7.16 3.78 8.47
N HIS A 76 -6.30 3.42 7.51
CA HIS A 76 -6.48 2.23 6.68
C HIS A 76 -6.68 0.98 7.54
N ASN A 77 -5.76 0.70 8.46
CA ASN A 77 -5.85 -0.47 9.33
C ASN A 77 -7.10 -0.44 10.21
N TYR A 78 -7.45 0.72 10.75
CA TYR A 78 -8.64 0.87 11.59
C TYR A 78 -9.93 0.58 10.80
N PHE A 79 -10.07 1.18 9.62
CA PHE A 79 -11.25 0.96 8.79
C PHE A 79 -11.31 -0.47 8.25
N ASP A 80 -10.22 -1.01 7.75
CA ASP A 80 -10.22 -2.36 7.19
C ASP A 80 -10.42 -3.42 8.28
N GLN A 81 -9.61 -3.42 9.32
CA GLN A 81 -9.55 -4.52 10.29
C GLN A 81 -10.63 -4.41 11.39
N ILE A 82 -10.99 -3.19 11.80
CA ILE A 82 -11.91 -2.98 12.95
C ILE A 82 -13.33 -2.71 12.49
N ILE A 83 -13.53 -2.04 11.35
CA ILE A 83 -14.88 -1.66 10.89
C ILE A 83 -15.36 -2.58 9.77
N LEU A 84 -14.59 -2.73 8.68
CA LEU A 84 -15.06 -3.41 7.48
C LEU A 84 -14.95 -4.93 7.56
N SER A 85 -13.84 -5.47 8.10
CA SER A 85 -13.66 -6.92 8.24
C SER A 85 -14.77 -7.60 9.04
N PRO A 86 -15.21 -7.06 10.22
CA PRO A 86 -16.32 -7.66 10.95
C PRO A 86 -17.68 -7.57 10.23
N LEU A 87 -17.82 -6.69 9.24
CA LEU A 87 -19.03 -6.55 8.42
C LEU A 87 -18.99 -7.39 7.14
N THR A 88 -17.85 -8.03 6.87
CA THR A 88 -17.68 -8.88 5.71
C THR A 88 -18.19 -10.30 6.03
N GLU A 89 -19.06 -10.81 5.19
CA GLU A 89 -19.56 -12.20 5.34
C GLU A 89 -18.43 -13.21 5.08
N ASP A 90 -18.41 -14.28 5.85
CA ASP A 90 -17.46 -15.38 5.68
C ASP A 90 -17.60 -16.06 4.31
N GLY A 91 -16.52 -16.66 3.85
CA GLY A 91 -16.50 -17.47 2.63
C GLY A 91 -15.97 -16.72 1.41
N ILE A 92 -16.76 -16.66 0.34
CA ILE A 92 -16.29 -16.17 -0.98
C ILE A 92 -15.90 -14.67 -0.97
N SER A 93 -16.45 -13.88 -0.06
CA SER A 93 -16.15 -12.45 0.07
C SER A 93 -14.68 -12.15 0.33
N HIS A 94 -13.97 -13.02 1.07
CA HIS A 94 -12.55 -12.89 1.33
C HIS A 94 -11.63 -12.94 0.09
N TYR A 95 -12.14 -13.46 -1.03
CA TYR A 95 -11.42 -13.40 -2.30
C TYR A 95 -11.51 -12.03 -2.97
N PHE A 96 -12.47 -11.20 -2.59
CA PHE A 96 -12.75 -9.94 -3.27
C PHE A 96 -12.39 -8.71 -2.43
N VAL A 97 -12.58 -8.76 -1.12
CA VAL A 97 -12.40 -7.62 -0.20
C VAL A 97 -11.42 -7.94 0.92
N GLY A 98 -11.01 -6.93 1.69
CA GLY A 98 -9.96 -7.02 2.70
C GLY A 98 -8.57 -6.93 2.09
N GLU A 99 -7.54 -6.98 2.93
CA GLU A 99 -6.12 -6.79 2.51
C GLU A 99 -5.57 -7.91 1.59
N THR A 100 -6.32 -8.97 1.37
CA THR A 100 -5.99 -10.05 0.43
C THR A 100 -7.00 -10.16 -0.71
N GLY A 101 -7.95 -9.22 -0.80
CA GLY A 101 -8.98 -9.20 -1.80
C GLY A 101 -8.51 -8.64 -3.14
N ILE A 102 -8.95 -9.24 -4.25
CA ILE A 102 -8.55 -8.78 -5.59
C ILE A 102 -9.06 -7.37 -5.92
N ILE A 103 -10.23 -6.99 -5.41
CA ILE A 103 -10.82 -5.65 -5.65
C ILE A 103 -10.04 -4.60 -4.88
N THR A 104 -9.69 -4.86 -3.62
CA THR A 104 -8.91 -3.94 -2.79
C THR A 104 -7.51 -3.77 -3.35
N ALA A 105 -6.84 -4.84 -3.74
CA ALA A 105 -5.53 -4.78 -4.40
C ALA A 105 -5.57 -3.98 -5.72
N ALA A 106 -6.60 -4.20 -6.56
CA ALA A 106 -6.78 -3.45 -7.80
C ALA A 106 -7.01 -1.96 -7.54
N PHE A 107 -7.84 -1.62 -6.54
CA PHE A 107 -8.10 -0.23 -6.15
C PHE A 107 -6.86 0.45 -5.57
N ALA A 108 -6.09 -0.23 -4.73
CA ALA A 108 -4.83 0.27 -4.21
C ALA A 108 -3.82 0.53 -5.34
N CYS A 109 -3.68 -0.40 -6.29
CA CYS A 109 -2.82 -0.22 -7.46
C CYS A 109 -3.25 0.97 -8.33
N LEU A 110 -4.54 1.10 -8.61
CA LEU A 110 -5.07 2.23 -9.38
C LEU A 110 -4.77 3.55 -8.68
N THR A 111 -5.02 3.62 -7.37
CA THR A 111 -4.75 4.81 -6.55
C THR A 111 -3.27 5.16 -6.57
N ALA A 112 -2.37 4.19 -6.39
CA ALA A 112 -0.92 4.39 -6.47
C ALA A 112 -0.49 4.94 -7.83
N ILE A 113 -0.98 4.35 -8.92
CA ILE A 113 -0.67 4.78 -10.30
C ILE A 113 -1.14 6.23 -10.53
N LEU A 114 -2.37 6.55 -10.16
CA LEU A 114 -2.92 7.90 -10.33
C LEU A 114 -2.14 8.93 -9.51
N LEU A 115 -1.80 8.61 -8.26
CA LEU A 115 -1.02 9.49 -7.40
C LEU A 115 0.39 9.75 -7.95
N ILE A 116 1.09 8.71 -8.39
CA ILE A 116 2.43 8.83 -8.99
C ILE A 116 2.39 9.64 -10.28
N LYS A 117 1.42 9.40 -11.17
CA LYS A 117 1.26 10.18 -12.42
C LYS A 117 0.98 11.66 -12.12
N ARG A 118 0.09 11.94 -11.16
CA ARG A 118 -0.23 13.32 -10.75
C ARG A 118 0.99 14.04 -10.19
N THR A 119 1.79 13.34 -9.38
CA THR A 119 3.03 13.90 -8.82
C THR A 119 4.02 14.23 -9.92
N ALA A 120 4.30 13.30 -10.82
CA ALA A 120 5.22 13.52 -11.93
C ALA A 120 4.77 14.68 -12.84
N ALA A 121 3.47 14.80 -13.11
CA ALA A 121 2.92 15.91 -13.88
C ALA A 121 3.12 17.26 -13.19
N ARG A 122 2.93 17.33 -11.86
CA ARG A 122 3.18 18.55 -11.07
C ARG A 122 4.65 18.94 -11.07
N ASP A 123 5.57 18.00 -10.95
CA ASP A 123 7.01 18.25 -10.94
C ASP A 123 7.47 18.82 -12.29
N VAL A 124 6.95 18.28 -13.40
CA VAL A 124 7.21 18.81 -14.74
C VAL A 124 6.65 20.22 -14.92
N LEU A 125 5.46 20.51 -14.40
CA LEU A 125 4.86 21.83 -14.46
C LEU A 125 5.68 22.84 -13.66
N ASN A 126 6.06 22.50 -12.42
CA ASN A 126 6.86 23.38 -11.56
C ASN A 126 8.24 23.67 -12.14
N ALA A 127 8.85 22.70 -12.84
CA ALA A 127 10.13 22.89 -13.50
C ALA A 127 10.08 23.87 -14.71
N LYS A 128 8.88 24.10 -15.28
CA LYS A 128 8.66 25.01 -16.41
C LYS A 128 8.28 26.43 -16.01
N LEU A 129 7.88 26.65 -14.76
CA LEU A 129 7.55 27.98 -14.25
C LEU A 129 8.83 28.71 -13.85
N PRO A 130 9.03 29.98 -14.25
CA PRO A 130 10.17 30.76 -13.78
C PRO A 130 10.11 30.91 -12.25
N ALA A 131 11.26 30.87 -11.61
CA ALA A 131 11.35 31.21 -10.19
C ALA A 131 10.90 32.68 -10.01
N VAL A 132 9.82 32.88 -9.27
CA VAL A 132 9.34 34.22 -8.90
C VAL A 132 10.14 34.71 -7.70
#